data_22dfa748d58e86e69644e6f1857cf95c
#
_entry.id   22dfa748d58e86e69644e6f1857cf95c
#
_cell.length_a   1.000
_cell.length_b   1.000
_cell.length_c   1.000
_cell.angle_alpha   90.00
_cell.angle_beta   90.00
_cell.angle_gamma   90.00
#
_symmetry.space_group_name_H-M   'P 1'
#
loop_
_entity.id
_entity.type
_entity.pdbx_description
1 polymer ?
#
loop_
_entity_poly.entity_id
_entity_poly.type
_entity_poly.pdbx_seq_one_letter_code
_entity_poly.pdbx_strand_id
1 'polypeptide(L)'
;MSYIMEKRISKRKDEFGRGAIEGVAGPEAANNAGVGGAMVPLFSLGIPGSATTALLLFVFTMYGLQPGPLIFRDDSGLIWTIIASMYVGNVALIILNLPLVGVFVKLLKMPKEILFSAILVLV
;
A
#
# COMPACT_ATOMS: atom_id res chain seq x y z
N MET A 1 6.40 8.58 11.03
CA MET A 1 5.71 8.43 12.34
C MET A 1 5.70 6.99 12.82
N SER A 2 5.24 6.02 12.01
CA SER A 2 5.12 4.59 12.38
C SER A 2 6.44 3.98 12.92
N TYR A 3 7.57 4.16 12.24
CA TYR A 3 8.89 3.68 12.70
C TYR A 3 9.24 4.14 14.12
N ILE A 4 8.96 5.40 14.44
CA ILE A 4 9.25 5.96 15.77
C ILE A 4 8.34 5.35 16.83
N MET A 5 7.07 5.12 16.49
CA MET A 5 6.12 4.46 17.37
C MET A 5 6.53 3.02 17.64
N GLU A 6 6.85 2.26 16.58
CA GLU A 6 7.34 0.89 16.71
C GLU A 6 8.59 0.80 17.60
N LYS A 7 9.57 1.69 17.37
CA LYS A 7 10.78 1.74 18.21
C LYS A 7 10.48 2.04 19.68
N ARG A 8 9.44 2.83 19.98
CA ARG A 8 9.05 3.12 21.37
C ARG A 8 8.40 1.94 22.07
N ILE A 9 7.59 1.17 21.34
CA ILE A 9 6.77 0.08 21.89
C ILE A 9 7.54 -1.23 21.91
N SER A 10 8.43 -1.46 20.93
CA SER A 10 9.20 -2.70 20.81
C SER A 10 10.06 -2.99 22.05
N LYS A 11 10.12 -4.27 22.39
CA LYS A 11 11.05 -4.79 23.40
C LYS A 11 12.51 -4.84 22.89
N ARG A 12 12.71 -4.75 21.55
CA ARG A 12 14.01 -4.87 20.87
C ARG A 12 14.48 -3.52 20.30
N LYS A 13 14.42 -2.47 21.13
CA LYS A 13 14.73 -1.09 20.71
C LYS A 13 16.14 -0.93 20.13
N ASP A 14 17.09 -1.71 20.61
CA ASP A 14 18.51 -1.63 20.22
C ASP A 14 18.80 -2.27 18.86
N GLU A 15 17.87 -3.09 18.34
CA GLU A 15 17.96 -3.69 17.01
C GLU A 15 17.47 -2.75 15.90
N PHE A 16 16.79 -1.65 16.23
CA PHE A 16 16.32 -0.68 15.25
C PHE A 16 17.52 0.02 14.58
N GLY A 17 17.54 -0.04 13.25
CA GLY A 17 18.70 0.36 12.43
C GLY A 17 19.71 -0.74 12.20
N ARG A 18 19.54 -1.94 12.80
CA ARG A 18 20.40 -3.10 12.65
C ARG A 18 19.66 -4.36 12.20
N GLY A 19 18.43 -4.20 11.67
CA GLY A 19 17.66 -5.30 11.10
C GLY A 19 16.42 -5.70 11.91
N ALA A 20 15.92 -4.84 12.82
CA ALA A 20 14.64 -5.08 13.49
C ALA A 20 13.51 -5.22 12.48
N ILE A 21 12.81 -6.35 12.46
CA ILE A 21 11.69 -6.63 11.55
C ILE A 21 10.57 -5.62 11.76
N GLU A 22 10.29 -5.25 13.01
CA GLU A 22 9.27 -4.27 13.37
C GLU A 22 9.53 -2.89 12.75
N GLY A 23 10.82 -2.54 12.53
CA GLY A 23 11.22 -1.30 11.87
C GLY A 23 10.81 -1.21 10.39
N VAL A 24 10.47 -2.34 9.78
CA VAL A 24 9.95 -2.42 8.39
C VAL A 24 8.47 -2.75 8.40
N ALA A 25 8.06 -3.76 9.16
CA ALA A 25 6.68 -4.23 9.20
C ALA A 25 5.69 -3.15 9.65
N GLY A 26 6.02 -2.36 10.66
CA GLY A 26 5.17 -1.28 11.14
C GLY A 26 4.93 -0.17 10.11
N PRO A 27 5.97 0.42 9.49
CA PRO A 27 5.81 1.38 8.38
C PRO A 27 5.05 0.83 7.19
N GLU A 28 5.29 -0.42 6.76
CA GLU A 28 4.57 -1.04 5.65
C GLU A 28 3.09 -1.28 5.98
N ALA A 29 2.79 -1.75 7.18
CA ALA A 29 1.40 -1.88 7.64
C ALA A 29 0.69 -0.53 7.68
N ALA A 30 1.36 0.53 8.14
CA ALA A 30 0.83 1.88 8.17
C ALA A 30 0.60 2.44 6.76
N ASN A 31 1.48 2.14 5.80
CA ASN A 31 1.32 2.52 4.40
C ASN A 31 0.08 1.85 3.78
N ASN A 32 -0.10 0.54 3.98
CA ASN A 32 -1.28 -0.18 3.52
C ASN A 32 -2.58 0.34 4.17
N ALA A 33 -2.56 0.61 5.47
CA ALA A 33 -3.70 1.22 6.17
C ALA A 33 -4.03 2.63 5.65
N GLY A 34 -3.02 3.39 5.23
CA GLY A 34 -3.17 4.71 4.64
C GLY A 34 -3.99 4.71 3.36
N VAL A 35 -3.90 3.65 2.55
CA VAL A 35 -4.72 3.48 1.33
C VAL A 35 -6.20 3.38 1.71
N GLY A 36 -6.54 2.50 2.67
CA GLY A 36 -7.91 2.39 3.18
C GLY A 36 -8.42 3.71 3.77
N GLY A 37 -7.57 4.40 4.55
CA GLY A 37 -7.88 5.71 5.12
C GLY A 37 -8.17 6.80 4.07
N ALA A 38 -7.46 6.77 2.93
CA ALA A 38 -7.69 7.73 1.83
C ALA A 38 -8.96 7.42 1.03
N MET A 39 -9.43 6.16 1.01
CA MET A 39 -10.68 5.77 0.34
C MET A 39 -11.93 6.28 1.07
N VAL A 40 -11.87 6.42 2.39
CA VAL A 40 -13.02 6.90 3.19
C VAL A 40 -13.47 8.30 2.75
N PRO A 41 -12.63 9.35 2.76
CA PRO A 41 -13.04 10.68 2.29
C PRO A 41 -13.33 10.69 0.78
N LEU A 42 -12.65 9.87 -0.03
CA LEU A 42 -12.95 9.76 -1.44
C LEU A 42 -14.40 9.33 -1.69
N PHE A 43 -14.82 8.21 -1.09
CA PHE A 43 -16.17 7.69 -1.31
C PHE A 43 -17.25 8.51 -0.61
N SER A 44 -17.00 8.95 0.63
CA SER A 44 -18.03 9.63 1.42
C SER A 44 -18.21 11.11 1.07
N LEU A 45 -17.15 11.79 0.65
CA LEU A 45 -17.16 13.23 0.40
C LEU A 45 -16.76 13.62 -1.02
N GLY A 46 -16.26 12.68 -1.83
CA GLY A 46 -15.70 12.97 -3.15
C GLY A 46 -14.37 13.77 -3.06
N ILE A 47 -13.66 13.69 -1.92
CA ILE A 47 -12.42 14.42 -1.70
C ILE A 47 -11.23 13.47 -1.83
N PRO A 48 -10.37 13.61 -2.85
CA PRO A 48 -9.19 12.79 -3.00
C PRO A 48 -8.10 13.23 -2.01
N GLY A 49 -7.56 12.28 -1.24
CA GLY A 49 -6.47 12.52 -0.29
C GLY A 49 -5.06 12.30 -0.86
N SER A 50 -4.95 11.84 -2.12
CA SER A 50 -3.68 11.56 -2.78
C SER A 50 -3.83 11.64 -4.31
N ALA A 51 -2.71 11.68 -5.04
CA ALA A 51 -2.71 11.64 -6.50
C ALA A 51 -3.42 10.39 -7.04
N THR A 52 -3.21 9.23 -6.42
CA THR A 52 -3.87 7.97 -6.79
C THR A 52 -5.38 8.05 -6.61
N THR A 53 -5.86 8.59 -5.47
CA THR A 53 -7.29 8.75 -5.23
C THR A 53 -7.91 9.83 -6.12
N ALA A 54 -7.14 10.83 -6.55
CA ALA A 54 -7.59 11.81 -7.55
C ALA A 54 -7.79 11.15 -8.93
N LEU A 55 -6.89 10.26 -9.34
CA LEU A 55 -7.08 9.48 -10.57
C LEU A 55 -8.29 8.56 -10.47
N LEU A 56 -8.51 7.90 -9.32
CA LEU A 56 -9.72 7.10 -9.10
C LEU A 56 -10.99 7.93 -9.19
N LEU A 57 -10.99 9.12 -8.59
CA LEU A 57 -12.12 10.04 -8.68
C LEU A 57 -12.42 10.39 -10.14
N PHE A 58 -11.39 10.69 -10.92
CA PHE A 58 -11.53 10.97 -12.35
C PHE A 58 -12.14 9.78 -13.09
N VAL A 59 -11.64 8.55 -12.85
CA VAL A 59 -12.19 7.33 -13.45
C VAL A 59 -13.67 7.15 -13.07
N PHE A 60 -14.02 7.31 -11.79
CA PHE A 60 -15.41 7.20 -11.35
C PHE A 60 -16.32 8.19 -12.07
N THR A 61 -15.90 9.44 -12.18
CA THR A 61 -16.69 10.47 -12.90
C THR A 61 -16.85 10.16 -14.39
N MET A 62 -15.82 9.57 -15.05
CA MET A 62 -15.94 9.10 -16.43
C MET A 62 -16.99 7.99 -16.62
N TYR A 63 -17.17 7.14 -15.62
CA TYR A 63 -18.20 6.10 -15.61
C TYR A 63 -19.55 6.57 -15.08
N GLY A 64 -19.71 7.89 -14.85
CA GLY A 64 -20.96 8.48 -14.35
C GLY A 64 -21.20 8.27 -12.86
N LEU A 65 -20.23 7.73 -12.13
CA LEU A 65 -20.29 7.55 -10.69
C LEU A 65 -19.91 8.86 -10.00
N GLN A 66 -20.69 9.26 -9.02
CA GLN A 66 -20.44 10.47 -8.25
C GLN A 66 -20.12 10.13 -6.78
N PRO A 67 -18.84 10.01 -6.42
CA PRO A 67 -18.45 9.85 -5.03
C PRO A 67 -19.00 10.99 -4.17
N GLY A 68 -19.60 10.63 -3.06
CA GLY A 68 -20.27 11.57 -2.18
C GLY A 68 -21.13 10.86 -1.13
N PRO A 69 -21.86 11.60 -0.28
CA PRO A 69 -22.61 11.03 0.85
C PRO A 69 -23.66 9.96 0.44
N LEU A 70 -24.15 10.02 -0.79
CA LEU A 70 -25.20 9.12 -1.28
C LEU A 70 -24.68 7.89 -2.01
N ILE A 71 -23.38 7.80 -2.33
CA ILE A 71 -22.82 6.70 -3.11
C ILE A 71 -23.05 5.33 -2.46
N PHE A 72 -23.05 5.27 -1.12
CA PHE A 72 -23.33 4.03 -0.39
C PHE A 72 -24.78 3.58 -0.49
N ARG A 73 -25.70 4.49 -0.85
CA ARG A 73 -27.10 4.18 -1.10
C ARG A 73 -27.37 3.89 -2.57
N ASP A 74 -26.84 4.71 -3.44
CA ASP A 74 -27.20 4.70 -4.86
C ASP A 74 -26.36 3.65 -5.63
N ASP A 75 -25.09 3.48 -5.27
CA ASP A 75 -24.13 2.55 -5.89
C ASP A 75 -23.48 1.59 -4.88
N SER A 76 -24.24 1.14 -3.88
CA SER A 76 -23.71 0.28 -2.80
C SER A 76 -23.03 -0.98 -3.31
N GLY A 77 -23.56 -1.62 -4.35
CA GLY A 77 -22.98 -2.83 -4.95
C GLY A 77 -21.57 -2.61 -5.50
N LEU A 78 -21.32 -1.46 -6.12
CA LEU A 78 -19.99 -1.09 -6.62
C LEU A 78 -19.01 -0.91 -5.45
N ILE A 79 -19.40 -0.15 -4.41
CA ILE A 79 -18.53 0.11 -3.25
C ILE A 79 -18.14 -1.19 -2.56
N TRP A 80 -19.11 -2.09 -2.32
CA TRP A 80 -18.83 -3.38 -1.72
C TRP A 80 -17.97 -4.27 -2.61
N THR A 81 -18.11 -4.19 -3.93
CA THR A 81 -17.26 -4.89 -4.90
C THR A 81 -15.82 -4.38 -4.82
N ILE A 82 -15.61 -3.06 -4.73
CA ILE A 82 -14.27 -2.48 -4.57
C ILE A 82 -13.65 -2.96 -3.26
N ILE A 83 -14.37 -2.88 -2.15
CA ILE A 83 -13.88 -3.36 -0.85
C ILE A 83 -13.51 -4.85 -0.93
N ALA A 84 -14.38 -5.68 -1.47
CA ALA A 84 -14.11 -7.11 -1.64
C ALA A 84 -12.89 -7.38 -2.52
N SER A 85 -12.72 -6.62 -3.61
CA SER A 85 -11.56 -6.74 -4.51
C SER A 85 -10.25 -6.41 -3.81
N MET A 86 -10.24 -5.46 -2.87
CA MET A 86 -9.06 -5.16 -2.06
C MET A 86 -8.65 -6.35 -1.18
N TYR A 87 -9.61 -7.05 -0.56
CA TYR A 87 -9.31 -8.27 0.21
C TYR A 87 -8.76 -9.40 -0.68
N VAL A 88 -9.41 -9.65 -1.83
CA VAL A 88 -8.95 -10.65 -2.80
C VAL A 88 -7.55 -10.29 -3.31
N GLY A 89 -7.32 -9.01 -3.62
CA GLY A 89 -6.02 -8.49 -4.05
C GLY A 89 -4.94 -8.71 -2.99
N ASN A 90 -5.21 -8.47 -1.72
CA ASN A 90 -4.27 -8.71 -0.64
C ASN A 90 -3.91 -10.20 -0.51
N VAL A 91 -4.88 -11.11 -0.63
CA VAL A 91 -4.61 -12.56 -0.63
C VAL A 91 -3.75 -12.95 -1.83
N ALA A 92 -4.08 -12.44 -3.02
CA ALA A 92 -3.30 -12.69 -4.22
C ALA A 92 -1.86 -12.17 -4.10
N LEU A 93 -1.67 -10.98 -3.51
CA LEU A 93 -0.35 -10.42 -3.24
C LEU A 93 0.48 -11.30 -2.30
N ILE A 94 -0.12 -11.86 -1.26
CA ILE A 94 0.57 -12.79 -0.35
C ILE A 94 1.03 -14.03 -1.13
N ILE A 95 0.13 -14.64 -1.91
CA ILE A 95 0.42 -15.85 -2.70
C ILE A 95 1.54 -15.60 -3.71
N LEU A 96 1.55 -14.43 -4.35
CA LEU A 96 2.57 -14.07 -5.33
C LEU A 96 3.90 -13.69 -4.67
N ASN A 97 3.88 -12.89 -3.60
CA ASN A 97 5.10 -12.36 -3.01
C ASN A 97 5.88 -13.39 -2.18
N LEU A 98 5.21 -14.31 -1.48
CA LEU A 98 5.92 -15.31 -0.67
C LEU A 98 6.97 -16.12 -1.45
N PRO A 99 6.67 -16.71 -2.62
CA PRO A 99 7.71 -17.40 -3.42
C PRO A 99 8.74 -16.43 -4.03
N LEU A 100 8.34 -15.18 -4.33
CA LEU A 100 9.23 -14.19 -4.93
C LEU A 100 10.26 -13.62 -3.94
N VAL A 101 10.01 -13.68 -2.63
CA VAL A 101 10.98 -13.22 -1.60
C VAL A 101 12.35 -13.84 -1.81
N GLY A 102 12.41 -15.16 -2.11
CA GLY A 102 13.67 -15.86 -2.38
C GLY A 102 14.44 -15.30 -3.57
N VAL A 103 13.73 -14.88 -4.61
CA VAL A 103 14.33 -14.28 -5.82
C VAL A 103 14.88 -12.89 -5.50
N PHE A 104 14.10 -12.05 -4.80
CA PHE A 104 14.55 -10.71 -4.40
C PHE A 104 15.74 -10.76 -3.45
N VAL A 105 15.76 -11.69 -2.49
CA VAL A 105 16.92 -11.88 -1.60
C VAL A 105 18.18 -12.28 -2.38
N LYS A 106 18.06 -13.13 -3.41
CA LYS A 106 19.19 -13.46 -4.29
C LYS A 106 19.67 -12.23 -5.06
N LEU A 107 18.76 -11.43 -5.58
CA LEU A 107 19.08 -10.20 -6.29
C LEU A 107 19.84 -9.20 -5.38
N LEU A 108 19.39 -9.04 -4.15
CA LEU A 108 20.03 -8.14 -3.17
C LEU A 108 21.42 -8.64 -2.69
N LYS A 109 21.73 -9.94 -2.86
CA LYS A 109 23.04 -10.51 -2.55
C LYS A 109 24.08 -10.32 -3.69
N MET A 110 23.66 -9.77 -4.84
CA MET A 110 24.59 -9.44 -5.93
C MET A 110 25.58 -8.36 -5.49
N PRO A 111 26.81 -8.38 -6.05
CA PRO A 111 27.80 -7.32 -5.82
C PRO A 111 27.21 -5.95 -6.16
N LYS A 112 27.50 -4.96 -5.33
CA LYS A 112 26.93 -3.60 -5.46
C LYS A 112 27.23 -2.97 -6.82
N GLU A 113 28.40 -3.26 -7.37
CA GLU A 113 28.85 -2.77 -8.69
C GLU A 113 27.91 -3.22 -9.82
N ILE A 114 27.49 -4.48 -9.79
CA ILE A 114 26.55 -5.03 -10.78
C ILE A 114 25.14 -4.45 -10.57
N LEU A 115 24.72 -4.33 -9.30
CA LEU A 115 23.41 -3.79 -8.95
C LEU A 115 23.28 -2.32 -9.38
N PHE A 116 24.28 -1.49 -9.09
CA PHE A 116 24.29 -0.08 -9.51
C PHE A 116 24.34 0.08 -11.03
N SER A 117 25.15 -0.72 -11.71
CA SER A 117 25.21 -0.70 -13.18
C SER A 117 23.86 -1.10 -13.82
N ALA A 118 23.20 -2.12 -13.27
CA ALA A 118 21.89 -2.53 -13.75
C ALA A 118 20.82 -1.45 -13.53
N ILE A 119 20.84 -0.78 -12.38
CA ILE A 119 19.89 0.33 -12.08
C ILE A 119 20.13 1.48 -13.06
N LEU A 120 21.39 1.87 -13.32
CA LEU A 120 21.71 2.95 -14.24
C LEU A 120 21.30 2.69 -15.70
N VAL A 121 21.22 1.41 -16.09
CA VAL A 121 20.76 1.04 -17.44
C VAL A 121 19.23 1.05 -17.53
N LEU A 122 18.52 0.84 -16.41
CA LEU A 122 17.07 0.78 -16.37
C LEU A 122 16.38 2.14 -16.16
N VAL A 123 17.12 3.14 -15.71
CA VAL A 123 16.63 4.51 -15.45
C VAL A 123 17.03 5.43 -16.62
#